data_e9865b5659668b6e84e1ac51ec28ac3b
#
_entry.id   e9865b5659668b6e84e1ac51ec28ac3b
#
_cell.length_a   1.000
_cell.length_b   1.000
_cell.length_c   1.000
_cell.angle_alpha   90.00
_cell.angle_beta   90.00
_cell.angle_gamma   90.00
#
_symmetry.space_group_name_H-M   'P 1'
#
loop_
_entity.id
_entity.type
_entity.pdbx_description
1 polymer ?
#
loop_
_entity_poly.entity_id
_entity_poly.type
_entity_poly.pdbx_seq_one_letter_code
_entity_poly.pdbx_strand_id
1 'polypeptide(L)'
;MNLQGCAPGSNVVILGSGDIGLIMARRLTFAGARVAGVFEINPTPSGLRRNIVQCLDDFGIPLHTSTTVVGIEGTSKLEAVIVSKVDGHYAPIPGTERRIPCNTLLLSVGLIPENALATDAGVALDPMTGGAIVDDNFETSAAGLFACGNALHIHDLVDFVSDEGDHAGASAARRALRRSVTPHATPPAATSREGSAPTRAGAGVRYIVPQYVHPQTSRVTLRFRTSASFENASIVIEKRLANGEIELVKRRRVLVAVPAEMQSVALAGDAFAGAKEIMVRIEPKEAEEANGEAKSGGFDGAENAPKVGGAAKANGAAESDGATKIAPVSAQGEEASHE
;
A
#
# COMPACT_ATOMS: atom_id res chain seq x y z
N MET A 1 12.80 17.18 -11.83
CA MET A 1 13.65 17.97 -10.92
C MET A 1 15.08 17.42 -10.93
N ASN A 2 15.34 16.23 -10.36
CA ASN A 2 16.72 15.74 -10.18
C ASN A 2 17.47 15.42 -11.49
N LEU A 3 16.79 14.95 -12.54
CA LEU A 3 17.43 14.55 -13.80
C LEU A 3 17.54 15.69 -14.81
N GLN A 4 16.57 16.59 -14.84
CA GLN A 4 16.48 17.62 -15.87
C GLN A 4 16.59 19.05 -15.31
N GLY A 5 16.74 19.21 -14.00
CA GLY A 5 16.83 20.53 -13.35
C GLY A 5 15.54 21.38 -13.42
N CYS A 6 14.47 20.88 -14.05
CA CYS A 6 13.24 21.63 -14.25
C CYS A 6 12.27 21.40 -13.08
N ALA A 7 11.70 22.48 -12.54
CA ALA A 7 10.58 22.40 -11.60
C ALA A 7 9.28 22.08 -12.36
N PRO A 8 8.42 21.19 -11.86
CA PRO A 8 7.17 20.83 -12.54
C PRO A 8 6.14 21.98 -12.52
N GLY A 9 6.29 22.93 -11.60
CA GLY A 9 5.45 24.11 -11.45
C GLY A 9 5.61 24.73 -10.06
N SER A 10 4.98 25.87 -9.84
CA SER A 10 5.08 26.63 -8.59
C SER A 10 3.85 26.50 -7.70
N ASN A 11 2.70 26.09 -8.23
CA ASN A 11 1.45 25.90 -7.50
C ASN A 11 0.87 24.53 -7.85
N VAL A 12 0.96 23.58 -6.93
CA VAL A 12 0.72 22.17 -7.17
C VAL A 12 -0.51 21.68 -6.42
N VAL A 13 -1.36 20.93 -7.10
CA VAL A 13 -2.41 20.09 -6.52
C VAL A 13 -1.99 18.64 -6.66
N ILE A 14 -2.22 17.83 -5.64
CA ILE A 14 -1.94 16.38 -5.65
C ILE A 14 -3.26 15.63 -5.52
N LEU A 15 -3.52 14.73 -6.46
CA LEU A 15 -4.66 13.82 -6.42
C LEU A 15 -4.19 12.43 -5.99
N GLY A 16 -4.78 11.94 -4.89
CA GLY A 16 -4.43 10.69 -4.22
C GLY A 16 -3.45 10.90 -3.07
N SER A 17 -3.71 10.24 -1.95
CA SER A 17 -2.93 10.30 -0.71
C SER A 17 -2.01 9.10 -0.51
N GLY A 18 -1.64 8.39 -1.57
CA GLY A 18 -0.64 7.32 -1.53
C GLY A 18 0.74 7.86 -1.09
N ASP A 19 1.62 6.99 -0.58
CA ASP A 19 2.91 7.38 -0.01
C ASP A 19 3.76 8.23 -0.96
N ILE A 20 3.75 7.92 -2.26
CA ILE A 20 4.49 8.70 -3.26
C ILE A 20 3.96 10.14 -3.34
N GLY A 21 2.63 10.32 -3.34
CA GLY A 21 2.02 11.66 -3.35
C GLY A 21 2.38 12.47 -2.11
N LEU A 22 2.35 11.85 -0.93
CA LEU A 22 2.72 12.47 0.34
C LEU A 22 4.19 12.88 0.36
N ILE A 23 5.09 11.99 -0.04
CA ILE A 23 6.54 12.25 -0.12
C ILE A 23 6.81 13.37 -1.13
N MET A 24 6.11 13.37 -2.27
CA MET A 24 6.27 14.42 -3.29
C MET A 24 5.73 15.76 -2.83
N ALA A 25 4.64 15.80 -2.05
CA ALA A 25 4.15 17.03 -1.44
C ALA A 25 5.25 17.72 -0.63
N ARG A 26 5.90 16.99 0.27
CA ARG A 26 7.05 17.48 1.05
C ARG A 26 8.21 17.93 0.17
N ARG A 27 8.62 17.11 -0.82
CA ARG A 27 9.76 17.42 -1.70
C ARG A 27 9.54 18.66 -2.56
N LEU A 28 8.31 18.83 -3.06
CA LEU A 28 7.95 20.01 -3.84
C LEU A 28 7.97 21.28 -2.97
N THR A 29 7.54 21.17 -1.72
CA THR A 29 7.62 22.27 -0.75
C THR A 29 9.08 22.65 -0.48
N PHE A 30 9.99 21.70 -0.28
CA PHE A 30 11.43 21.96 -0.16
C PHE A 30 12.04 22.60 -1.43
N ALA A 31 11.49 22.29 -2.60
CA ALA A 31 11.91 22.89 -3.85
C ALA A 31 11.30 24.29 -4.11
N GLY A 32 10.58 24.86 -3.13
CA GLY A 32 9.98 26.18 -3.21
C GLY A 32 8.62 26.24 -3.90
N ALA A 33 8.01 25.10 -4.26
CA ALA A 33 6.65 25.06 -4.77
C ALA A 33 5.62 25.15 -3.63
N ARG A 34 4.51 25.82 -3.90
CA ARG A 34 3.34 25.81 -3.00
C ARG A 34 2.48 24.58 -3.32
N VAL A 35 2.30 23.68 -2.37
CA VAL A 35 1.32 22.59 -2.48
C VAL A 35 -0.01 23.10 -1.93
N ALA A 36 -1.02 23.26 -2.82
CA ALA A 36 -2.32 23.80 -2.47
C ALA A 36 -3.16 22.81 -1.64
N GLY A 37 -2.90 21.52 -1.80
CA GLY A 37 -3.51 20.46 -1.02
C GLY A 37 -3.35 19.09 -1.68
N VAL A 38 -3.62 18.06 -0.88
CA VAL A 38 -3.75 16.66 -1.30
C VAL A 38 -5.22 16.29 -1.23
N PHE A 39 -5.76 15.69 -2.31
CA PHE A 39 -7.17 15.32 -2.45
C PHE A 39 -7.27 13.81 -2.58
N GLU A 40 -8.05 13.18 -1.71
CA GLU A 40 -8.22 11.73 -1.61
C GLU A 40 -9.71 11.38 -1.77
N ILE A 41 -10.00 10.49 -2.70
CA ILE A 41 -11.37 10.05 -2.96
C ILE A 41 -11.94 9.21 -1.81
N ASN A 42 -11.09 8.42 -1.14
CA ASN A 42 -11.50 7.63 0.00
C ASN A 42 -11.77 8.48 1.25
N PRO A 43 -12.61 8.01 2.18
CA PRO A 43 -12.84 8.70 3.46
C PRO A 43 -11.61 8.67 4.38
N THR A 44 -10.66 7.76 4.12
CA THR A 44 -9.39 7.64 4.84
C THR A 44 -8.22 7.72 3.88
N PRO A 45 -7.09 8.32 4.30
CA PRO A 45 -5.90 8.37 3.46
C PRO A 45 -5.35 6.97 3.18
N SER A 46 -4.75 6.81 2.01
CA SER A 46 -4.19 5.55 1.52
C SER A 46 -2.70 5.35 1.84
N GLY A 47 -1.99 6.40 2.23
CA GLY A 47 -0.58 6.34 2.62
C GLY A 47 -0.39 6.01 4.12
N LEU A 48 0.84 5.65 4.48
CA LEU A 48 1.22 5.34 5.85
C LEU A 48 1.08 6.56 6.76
N ARG A 49 0.56 6.36 7.98
CA ARG A 49 0.34 7.44 8.95
C ARG A 49 1.58 8.30 9.21
N ARG A 50 2.77 7.67 9.28
CA ARG A 50 4.04 8.41 9.42
C ARG A 50 4.28 9.42 8.30
N ASN A 51 3.91 9.06 7.06
CA ASN A 51 4.09 9.93 5.90
C ASN A 51 3.05 11.05 5.89
N ILE A 52 1.84 10.84 6.42
CA ILE A 52 0.86 11.91 6.60
C ILE A 52 1.43 12.97 7.54
N VAL A 53 1.89 12.57 8.72
CA VAL A 53 2.48 13.49 9.70
C VAL A 53 3.71 14.20 9.11
N GLN A 54 4.71 13.44 8.66
CA GLN A 54 6.00 14.00 8.23
C GLN A 54 5.98 14.75 6.90
N CYS A 55 4.98 14.52 6.07
CA CYS A 55 4.92 15.11 4.73
C CYS A 55 3.81 16.14 4.56
N LEU A 56 2.76 16.10 5.38
CA LEU A 56 1.66 17.06 5.31
C LEU A 56 1.55 17.91 6.58
N ASP A 57 1.37 17.29 7.75
CA ASP A 57 1.11 18.01 9.01
C ASP A 57 2.28 18.92 9.36
N ASP A 58 3.52 18.44 9.30
CA ASP A 58 4.75 19.21 9.58
C ASP A 58 4.93 20.42 8.63
N PHE A 59 4.26 20.40 7.46
CA PHE A 59 4.34 21.46 6.45
C PHE A 59 3.04 22.26 6.30
N GLY A 60 2.02 21.97 7.10
CA GLY A 60 0.72 22.63 7.03
C GLY A 60 0.00 22.41 5.67
N ILE A 61 0.28 21.30 4.97
CA ILE A 61 -0.35 20.97 3.69
C ILE A 61 -1.70 20.31 3.97
N PRO A 62 -2.83 20.89 3.49
CA PRO A 62 -4.15 20.36 3.78
C PRO A 62 -4.41 19.04 3.05
N LEU A 63 -4.98 18.05 3.76
CA LEU A 63 -5.50 16.80 3.22
C LEU A 63 -7.03 16.86 3.20
N HIS A 64 -7.61 16.64 2.01
CA HIS A 64 -9.05 16.62 1.78
C HIS A 64 -9.48 15.21 1.39
N THR A 65 -10.07 14.48 2.33
CA THR A 65 -10.66 13.15 2.08
C THR A 65 -12.07 13.26 1.50
N SER A 66 -12.61 12.15 0.98
CA SER A 66 -13.89 12.10 0.27
C SER A 66 -14.02 13.21 -0.78
N THR A 67 -12.92 13.51 -1.49
CA THR A 67 -12.84 14.61 -2.45
C THR A 67 -11.98 14.20 -3.64
N THR A 68 -12.46 14.48 -4.85
CA THR A 68 -11.72 14.15 -6.08
C THR A 68 -11.69 15.33 -7.05
N VAL A 69 -10.81 15.26 -8.07
CA VAL A 69 -10.78 16.19 -9.19
C VAL A 69 -11.83 15.75 -10.21
N VAL A 70 -12.74 16.66 -10.54
CA VAL A 70 -13.82 16.42 -11.51
C VAL A 70 -13.65 17.20 -12.80
N GLY A 71 -12.72 18.14 -12.84
CA GLY A 71 -12.43 18.93 -14.04
C GLY A 71 -11.07 19.60 -13.96
N ILE A 72 -10.55 19.95 -15.13
CA ILE A 72 -9.33 20.72 -15.31
C ILE A 72 -9.61 21.92 -16.23
N GLU A 73 -8.98 23.04 -15.94
CA GLU A 73 -9.07 24.26 -16.72
C GLU A 73 -7.70 24.65 -17.31
N GLY A 74 -7.74 25.21 -18.51
CA GLY A 74 -6.59 25.63 -19.27
C GLY A 74 -6.56 24.97 -20.65
N THR A 75 -6.00 25.64 -21.63
CA THR A 75 -5.91 25.14 -23.03
C THR A 75 -4.50 24.69 -23.38
N SER A 76 -3.50 25.54 -23.20
CA SER A 76 -2.09 25.23 -23.47
C SER A 76 -1.31 24.85 -22.23
N LYS A 77 -1.79 25.23 -21.06
CA LYS A 77 -1.24 24.92 -19.74
C LYS A 77 -2.36 24.81 -18.74
N LEU A 78 -2.10 24.07 -17.64
CA LEU A 78 -3.03 23.97 -16.52
C LEU A 78 -3.13 25.32 -15.79
N GLU A 79 -4.35 25.79 -15.53
CA GLU A 79 -4.65 27.02 -14.82
C GLU A 79 -5.38 26.77 -13.51
N ALA A 80 -6.22 25.74 -13.47
CA ALA A 80 -6.90 25.31 -12.25
C ALA A 80 -7.40 23.88 -12.38
N VAL A 81 -7.74 23.28 -11.24
CA VAL A 81 -8.56 22.07 -11.16
C VAL A 81 -9.88 22.39 -10.46
N ILE A 82 -10.93 21.66 -10.83
CA ILE A 82 -12.20 21.65 -10.13
C ILE A 82 -12.23 20.39 -9.27
N VAL A 83 -12.41 20.55 -7.96
CA VAL A 83 -12.57 19.44 -7.03
C VAL A 83 -13.99 19.38 -6.51
N SER A 84 -14.50 18.20 -6.24
CA SER A 84 -15.84 17.97 -5.67
C SER A 84 -15.76 16.94 -4.55
N LYS A 85 -16.61 17.07 -3.55
CA LYS A 85 -16.85 15.98 -2.60
C LYS A 85 -17.50 14.80 -3.30
N VAL A 86 -17.26 13.60 -2.78
CA VAL A 86 -17.89 12.37 -3.27
C VAL A 86 -18.73 11.71 -2.17
N ASP A 87 -19.76 11.00 -2.58
CA ASP A 87 -20.59 10.18 -1.70
C ASP A 87 -19.97 8.80 -1.43
N GLY A 88 -20.69 7.90 -0.73
CA GLY A 88 -20.25 6.55 -0.41
C GLY A 88 -20.07 5.61 -1.61
N HIS A 89 -20.52 6.02 -2.81
CA HIS A 89 -20.33 5.33 -4.07
C HIS A 89 -19.29 5.99 -4.98
N TYR A 90 -18.51 6.94 -4.41
CA TYR A 90 -17.51 7.75 -5.12
C TYR A 90 -18.08 8.65 -6.22
N ALA A 91 -19.40 8.87 -6.24
CA ALA A 91 -20.03 9.78 -7.18
C ALA A 91 -19.85 11.24 -6.69
N PRO A 92 -19.46 12.19 -7.57
CA PRO A 92 -19.38 13.60 -7.20
C PRO A 92 -20.72 14.16 -6.72
N ILE A 93 -20.71 14.89 -5.61
CA ILE A 93 -21.89 15.52 -5.03
C ILE A 93 -22.07 16.90 -5.67
N PRO A 94 -23.16 17.12 -6.45
CA PRO A 94 -23.43 18.40 -7.11
C PRO A 94 -23.50 19.57 -6.10
N GLY A 95 -22.95 20.73 -6.49
CA GLY A 95 -22.95 21.92 -5.65
C GLY A 95 -21.82 21.97 -4.61
N THR A 96 -20.90 20.98 -4.62
CA THR A 96 -19.72 21.00 -3.75
C THR A 96 -18.44 21.32 -4.52
N GLU A 97 -18.56 21.68 -5.79
CA GLU A 97 -17.44 21.98 -6.67
C GLU A 97 -16.67 23.22 -6.17
N ARG A 98 -15.36 23.11 -6.14
CA ARG A 98 -14.46 24.20 -5.79
C ARG A 98 -13.35 24.30 -6.82
N ARG A 99 -13.10 25.50 -7.29
CA ARG A 99 -11.99 25.81 -8.17
C ARG A 99 -10.72 26.03 -7.36
N ILE A 100 -9.66 25.28 -7.67
CA ILE A 100 -8.34 25.40 -7.04
C ILE A 100 -7.35 25.87 -8.09
N PRO A 101 -6.87 27.13 -8.05
CA PRO A 101 -5.85 27.60 -8.98
C PRO A 101 -4.55 26.82 -8.81
N CYS A 102 -4.03 26.28 -9.90
CA CYS A 102 -2.76 25.54 -9.92
C CYS A 102 -2.19 25.51 -11.34
N ASN A 103 -0.89 25.28 -11.43
CA ASN A 103 -0.21 25.09 -12.70
C ASN A 103 0.40 23.68 -12.84
N THR A 104 0.15 22.83 -11.85
CA THR A 104 0.57 21.43 -11.86
C THR A 104 -0.44 20.58 -11.10
N LEU A 105 -0.91 19.50 -11.73
CA LEU A 105 -1.65 18.42 -11.12
C LEU A 105 -0.77 17.18 -11.09
N LEU A 106 -0.43 16.70 -9.89
CA LEU A 106 0.32 15.47 -9.69
C LEU A 106 -0.65 14.35 -9.33
N LEU A 107 -0.55 13.24 -10.06
CA LEU A 107 -1.39 12.05 -9.84
C LEU A 107 -0.65 11.03 -8.97
N SER A 108 -1.25 10.65 -7.84
CA SER A 108 -0.80 9.59 -6.95
C SER A 108 -1.96 8.65 -6.61
N VAL A 109 -2.66 8.23 -7.66
CA VAL A 109 -3.94 7.47 -7.58
C VAL A 109 -3.75 5.95 -7.58
N GLY A 110 -2.54 5.49 -7.33
CA GLY A 110 -2.16 4.08 -7.32
C GLY A 110 -1.52 3.62 -8.64
N LEU A 111 -1.04 2.40 -8.61
CA LEU A 111 -0.45 1.71 -9.74
C LEU A 111 -1.38 0.59 -10.20
N ILE A 112 -1.31 0.25 -11.48
CA ILE A 112 -2.01 -0.88 -12.08
C ILE A 112 -0.91 -1.84 -12.58
N PRO A 113 -0.98 -3.14 -12.24
CA PRO A 113 -0.07 -4.13 -12.80
C PRO A 113 -0.11 -4.13 -14.32
N GLU A 114 1.04 -3.98 -14.97
CA GLU A 114 1.16 -4.01 -16.42
C GLU A 114 1.37 -5.44 -16.89
N ASN A 115 0.37 -6.03 -17.53
CA ASN A 115 0.33 -7.43 -17.92
C ASN A 115 -0.07 -7.68 -19.38
N ALA A 116 0.12 -6.68 -20.28
CA ALA A 116 -0.21 -6.84 -21.69
C ALA A 116 0.50 -8.07 -22.30
N LEU A 117 1.83 -8.18 -22.11
CA LEU A 117 2.60 -9.32 -22.59
C LEU A 117 2.19 -10.66 -21.97
N ALA A 118 1.83 -10.67 -20.68
CA ALA A 118 1.34 -11.86 -20.02
C ALA A 118 -0.03 -12.31 -20.60
N THR A 119 -0.91 -11.37 -20.88
CA THR A 119 -2.21 -11.61 -21.51
C THR A 119 -2.04 -12.17 -22.93
N ASP A 120 -1.16 -11.59 -23.73
CA ASP A 120 -0.83 -12.08 -25.09
C ASP A 120 -0.27 -13.51 -25.05
N ALA A 121 0.46 -13.85 -23.99
CA ALA A 121 0.95 -15.22 -23.77
C ALA A 121 -0.09 -16.17 -23.17
N GLY A 122 -1.35 -15.74 -23.01
CA GLY A 122 -2.44 -16.56 -22.48
C GLY A 122 -2.42 -16.79 -20.96
N VAL A 123 -1.72 -15.94 -20.20
CA VAL A 123 -1.71 -16.01 -18.74
C VAL A 123 -3.04 -15.54 -18.18
N ALA A 124 -3.63 -16.33 -17.28
CA ALA A 124 -4.83 -15.94 -16.55
C ALA A 124 -4.50 -14.87 -15.49
N LEU A 125 -5.28 -13.78 -15.48
CA LEU A 125 -5.14 -12.69 -14.52
C LEU A 125 -6.17 -12.81 -13.40
N ASP A 126 -5.79 -12.38 -12.21
CA ASP A 126 -6.68 -12.22 -11.06
C ASP A 126 -7.44 -10.89 -11.19
N PRO A 127 -8.79 -10.89 -11.17
CA PRO A 127 -9.58 -9.68 -11.37
C PRO A 127 -9.43 -8.65 -10.22
N MET A 128 -8.96 -9.07 -9.05
CA MET A 128 -8.81 -8.18 -7.90
C MET A 128 -7.46 -7.47 -7.90
N THR A 129 -6.39 -8.14 -8.32
CA THR A 129 -5.05 -7.55 -8.38
C THR A 129 -4.70 -7.00 -9.76
N GLY A 130 -5.31 -7.52 -10.82
CA GLY A 130 -4.90 -7.29 -12.21
C GLY A 130 -3.61 -8.01 -12.59
N GLY A 131 -2.99 -8.74 -11.67
CA GLY A 131 -1.77 -9.51 -11.88
C GLY A 131 -2.04 -10.96 -12.25
N ALA A 132 -0.97 -11.68 -12.63
CA ALA A 132 -1.07 -13.08 -12.96
C ALA A 132 -1.55 -13.92 -11.77
N ILE A 133 -2.36 -14.93 -12.02
CA ILE A 133 -2.65 -15.98 -11.05
C ILE A 133 -1.43 -16.91 -10.99
N VAL A 134 -0.84 -17.06 -9.81
CA VAL A 134 0.38 -17.85 -9.59
C VAL A 134 0.23 -18.90 -8.50
N ASP A 135 1.11 -19.91 -8.55
CA ASP A 135 1.34 -20.82 -7.44
C ASP A 135 2.43 -20.33 -6.47
N ASP A 136 2.74 -21.11 -5.45
CA ASP A 136 3.76 -20.81 -4.44
C ASP A 136 5.21 -20.82 -4.98
N ASN A 137 5.42 -21.23 -6.23
CA ASN A 137 6.67 -21.07 -6.97
C ASN A 137 6.68 -19.81 -7.87
N PHE A 138 5.62 -19.01 -7.85
CA PHE A 138 5.37 -17.90 -8.76
C PHE A 138 5.23 -18.30 -10.23
N GLU A 139 4.95 -19.58 -10.51
CA GLU A 139 4.62 -20.05 -11.86
C GLU A 139 3.16 -19.68 -12.18
N THR A 140 2.96 -19.14 -13.38
CA THR A 140 1.63 -18.66 -13.83
C THR A 140 0.78 -19.82 -14.38
N SER A 141 -0.41 -19.49 -14.91
CA SER A 141 -1.24 -20.45 -15.64
C SER A 141 -0.60 -20.96 -16.94
N ALA A 142 0.38 -20.26 -17.48
CA ALA A 142 1.15 -20.66 -18.65
C ALA A 142 2.48 -21.29 -18.18
N ALA A 143 2.63 -22.58 -18.47
CA ALA A 143 3.76 -23.36 -17.99
C ALA A 143 5.12 -22.80 -18.44
N GLY A 144 6.01 -22.55 -17.49
CA GLY A 144 7.34 -21.96 -17.69
C GLY A 144 7.36 -20.45 -17.71
N LEU A 145 6.22 -19.77 -17.54
CA LEU A 145 6.13 -18.34 -17.30
C LEU A 145 5.95 -18.08 -15.81
N PHE A 146 6.73 -17.15 -15.29
CA PHE A 146 6.74 -16.73 -13.89
C PHE A 146 6.40 -15.26 -13.79
N ALA A 147 5.71 -14.86 -12.72
CA ALA A 147 5.37 -13.48 -12.45
C ALA A 147 5.68 -13.13 -11.01
N CYS A 148 6.22 -11.93 -10.75
CA CYS A 148 6.54 -11.42 -9.43
C CYS A 148 6.53 -9.89 -9.41
N GLY A 149 6.62 -9.30 -8.22
CA GLY A 149 6.68 -7.87 -8.04
C GLY A 149 5.40 -7.14 -8.43
N ASN A 150 5.53 -5.89 -8.87
CA ASN A 150 4.36 -5.03 -9.16
C ASN A 150 3.55 -5.46 -10.39
N ALA A 151 4.07 -6.34 -11.23
CA ALA A 151 3.28 -6.98 -12.29
C ALA A 151 2.32 -8.05 -11.72
N LEU A 152 2.61 -8.59 -10.53
CA LEU A 152 1.77 -9.57 -9.84
C LEU A 152 0.75 -8.90 -8.92
N HIS A 153 1.22 -8.06 -8.02
CA HIS A 153 0.42 -7.18 -7.16
C HIS A 153 1.28 -6.01 -6.65
N ILE A 154 0.65 -4.87 -6.39
CA ILE A 154 1.39 -3.67 -6.00
C ILE A 154 1.92 -3.81 -4.57
N HIS A 155 3.22 -3.65 -4.40
CA HIS A 155 3.91 -3.69 -3.12
C HIS A 155 4.09 -2.31 -2.49
N ASP A 156 4.20 -2.28 -1.15
CA ASP A 156 4.49 -1.07 -0.37
C ASP A 156 6.01 -0.82 -0.26
N LEU A 157 6.81 -1.90 -0.28
CA LEU A 157 8.26 -1.85 -0.09
C LEU A 157 8.98 -2.65 -1.19
N VAL A 158 10.08 -2.10 -1.68
CA VAL A 158 10.93 -2.75 -2.70
C VAL A 158 11.56 -4.06 -2.19
N ASP A 159 11.76 -4.19 -0.89
CA ASP A 159 12.29 -5.41 -0.27
C ASP A 159 11.39 -6.63 -0.55
N PHE A 160 10.07 -6.43 -0.51
CA PHE A 160 9.11 -7.50 -0.84
C PHE A 160 9.12 -7.85 -2.33
N VAL A 161 9.35 -6.86 -3.20
CA VAL A 161 9.54 -7.08 -4.65
C VAL A 161 10.78 -7.92 -4.90
N SER A 162 11.89 -7.60 -4.22
CA SER A 162 13.15 -8.33 -4.33
C SER A 162 13.01 -9.78 -3.85
N ASP A 163 12.37 -10.00 -2.70
CA ASP A 163 12.07 -11.33 -2.18
C ASP A 163 11.28 -12.19 -3.18
N GLU A 164 10.26 -11.62 -3.82
CA GLU A 164 9.49 -12.33 -4.85
C GLU A 164 10.33 -12.61 -6.09
N GLY A 165 11.14 -11.64 -6.52
CA GLY A 165 12.04 -11.80 -7.65
C GLY A 165 13.04 -12.92 -7.43
N ASP A 166 13.66 -12.99 -6.27
CA ASP A 166 14.61 -14.05 -5.88
C ASP A 166 13.93 -15.43 -5.89
N HIS A 167 12.72 -15.51 -5.32
CA HIS A 167 11.98 -16.77 -5.28
C HIS A 167 11.53 -17.22 -6.67
N ALA A 168 10.95 -16.31 -7.46
CA ALA A 168 10.52 -16.61 -8.84
C ALA A 168 11.70 -17.00 -9.72
N GLY A 169 12.83 -16.28 -9.62
CA GLY A 169 14.06 -16.58 -10.34
C GLY A 169 14.63 -17.95 -9.99
N ALA A 170 14.70 -18.30 -8.69
CA ALA A 170 15.12 -19.61 -8.24
C ALA A 170 14.18 -20.74 -8.72
N SER A 171 12.88 -20.48 -8.77
CA SER A 171 11.88 -21.43 -9.28
C SER A 171 12.02 -21.66 -10.79
N ALA A 172 12.22 -20.59 -11.54
CA ALA A 172 12.46 -20.65 -12.98
C ALA A 172 13.75 -21.44 -13.31
N ALA A 173 14.83 -21.17 -12.56
CA ALA A 173 16.09 -21.90 -12.69
C ALA A 173 15.93 -23.40 -12.41
N ARG A 174 15.25 -23.75 -11.30
CA ARG A 174 14.95 -25.18 -10.98
C ARG A 174 14.17 -25.87 -12.09
N ARG A 175 13.18 -25.19 -12.66
CA ARG A 175 12.40 -25.71 -13.79
C ARG A 175 13.27 -25.93 -15.03
N ALA A 176 14.10 -24.95 -15.38
CA ALA A 176 15.00 -25.03 -16.54
C ALA A 176 15.98 -26.20 -16.39
N LEU A 177 16.58 -26.40 -15.22
CA LEU A 177 17.49 -27.51 -14.93
C LEU A 177 16.79 -28.86 -15.03
N ARG A 178 15.58 -29.01 -14.52
CA ARG A 178 14.80 -30.28 -14.67
C ARG A 178 14.55 -30.61 -16.13
N ARG A 179 14.26 -29.61 -16.97
CA ARG A 179 14.02 -29.81 -18.41
C ARG A 179 15.28 -30.21 -19.18
N SER A 180 16.45 -29.70 -18.79
CA SER A 180 17.71 -30.05 -19.43
C SER A 180 18.13 -31.49 -19.12
N VAL A 181 17.75 -32.05 -17.96
CA VAL A 181 18.03 -33.46 -17.58
C VAL A 181 17.09 -34.44 -18.27
N THR A 182 15.88 -33.99 -18.67
CA THR A 182 14.89 -34.84 -19.39
C THR A 182 14.42 -34.18 -20.69
N PRO A 183 15.28 -34.11 -21.72
CA PRO A 183 15.00 -33.29 -22.92
C PRO A 183 13.79 -33.77 -23.75
N HIS A 184 13.35 -35.01 -23.58
CA HIS A 184 12.24 -35.63 -24.32
C HIS A 184 10.95 -35.76 -23.50
N ALA A 185 10.93 -35.29 -22.25
CA ALA A 185 9.67 -35.23 -21.52
C ALA A 185 8.79 -34.14 -22.17
N THR A 186 7.66 -34.56 -22.73
CA THR A 186 6.61 -33.62 -23.16
C THR A 186 6.34 -32.71 -21.99
N PRO A 187 6.40 -31.36 -22.17
CA PRO A 187 6.03 -30.45 -21.08
C PRO A 187 4.65 -30.90 -20.60
N PRO A 188 4.43 -31.06 -19.30
CA PRO A 188 3.08 -31.31 -18.84
C PRO A 188 2.20 -30.16 -19.38
N ALA A 189 1.27 -30.52 -20.25
CA ALA A 189 0.30 -29.60 -20.82
C ALA A 189 -0.65 -29.01 -19.73
N ALA A 190 -0.62 -29.66 -18.57
CA ALA A 190 -1.33 -29.20 -17.38
C ALA A 190 -0.43 -28.23 -16.59
N THR A 191 -0.99 -27.10 -16.27
CA THR A 191 -0.48 -26.15 -15.28
C THR A 191 0.02 -26.90 -14.04
N SER A 192 1.11 -26.44 -13.43
CA SER A 192 1.70 -26.97 -12.19
C SER A 192 0.73 -27.03 -10.98
N ARG A 193 -0.54 -26.77 -11.22
CA ARG A 193 -1.62 -26.70 -10.21
C ARG A 193 -2.23 -28.05 -9.82
N GLU A 194 -1.90 -29.14 -10.52
CA GLU A 194 -2.38 -30.47 -10.11
C GLU A 194 -1.91 -30.80 -8.70
N GLY A 195 -2.88 -31.04 -7.80
CA GLY A 195 -2.62 -31.34 -6.40
C GLY A 195 -2.35 -30.13 -5.51
N SER A 196 -2.32 -28.89 -6.04
CA SER A 196 -2.23 -27.69 -5.22
C SER A 196 -3.58 -27.30 -4.59
N ALA A 197 -3.53 -26.64 -3.43
CA ALA A 197 -4.70 -26.10 -2.75
C ALA A 197 -4.90 -24.63 -3.14
N PRO A 198 -6.10 -24.20 -3.59
CA PRO A 198 -6.38 -22.81 -3.81
C PRO A 198 -6.43 -22.02 -2.50
N THR A 199 -5.96 -20.78 -2.54
CA THR A 199 -6.16 -19.83 -1.45
C THR A 199 -7.45 -19.03 -1.67
N ARG A 200 -8.19 -18.77 -0.60
CA ARG A 200 -9.46 -18.04 -0.61
C ARG A 200 -9.42 -16.88 0.37
N ALA A 201 -9.77 -15.69 -0.14
CA ALA A 201 -10.00 -14.53 0.69
C ALA A 201 -11.34 -14.71 1.43
N GLY A 202 -11.29 -14.81 2.75
CA GLY A 202 -12.43 -14.82 3.65
C GLY A 202 -12.80 -13.40 4.11
N ALA A 203 -13.63 -13.33 5.14
CA ALA A 203 -14.09 -12.05 5.71
C ALA A 203 -12.92 -11.11 6.04
N GLY A 204 -13.01 -9.85 5.61
CA GLY A 204 -12.00 -8.84 5.89
C GLY A 204 -10.74 -8.89 5.01
N VAL A 205 -10.63 -9.83 4.07
CA VAL A 205 -9.50 -9.97 3.14
C VAL A 205 -9.95 -9.65 1.72
N ARG A 206 -9.18 -8.85 0.99
CA ARG A 206 -9.50 -8.43 -0.37
C ARG A 206 -8.98 -9.40 -1.43
N TYR A 207 -7.73 -9.86 -1.30
CA TYR A 207 -7.08 -10.83 -2.20
C TYR A 207 -5.91 -11.50 -1.46
N ILE A 208 -5.43 -12.62 -2.00
CA ILE A 208 -4.28 -13.37 -1.47
C ILE A 208 -3.37 -13.75 -2.64
N VAL A 209 -2.06 -13.65 -2.43
CA VAL A 209 -1.00 -14.13 -3.31
C VAL A 209 -0.03 -15.00 -2.50
N PRO A 210 0.34 -16.19 -2.99
CA PRO A 210 -0.11 -16.88 -4.21
C PRO A 210 -1.53 -17.40 -4.11
N GLN A 211 -2.16 -17.62 -5.28
CA GLN A 211 -3.53 -18.14 -5.35
C GLN A 211 -3.60 -19.66 -5.22
N TYR A 212 -2.46 -20.36 -5.35
CA TYR A 212 -2.34 -21.81 -5.21
C TYR A 212 -1.11 -22.16 -4.40
N VAL A 213 -1.22 -23.16 -3.52
CA VAL A 213 -0.12 -23.65 -2.68
C VAL A 213 0.01 -25.15 -2.85
N HIS A 214 1.22 -25.63 -3.15
CA HIS A 214 1.50 -27.06 -3.23
C HIS A 214 1.64 -27.66 -1.82
N PRO A 215 1.02 -28.82 -1.54
CA PRO A 215 1.13 -29.46 -0.23
C PRO A 215 2.53 -29.88 0.17
N GLN A 216 3.45 -29.93 -0.80
CA GLN A 216 4.85 -30.33 -0.63
C GLN A 216 5.82 -29.16 -0.58
N THR A 217 5.33 -27.91 -0.60
CA THR A 217 6.20 -26.76 -0.46
C THR A 217 6.89 -26.75 0.91
N SER A 218 8.16 -26.39 0.94
CA SER A 218 8.90 -26.31 2.23
C SER A 218 8.53 -25.06 3.02
N ARG A 219 8.19 -23.98 2.33
CA ARG A 219 7.82 -22.70 2.91
C ARG A 219 7.01 -21.89 1.90
N VAL A 220 5.98 -21.20 2.38
CA VAL A 220 5.22 -20.21 1.60
C VAL A 220 4.98 -18.95 2.42
N THR A 221 5.00 -17.81 1.76
CA THR A 221 4.58 -16.55 2.34
C THR A 221 3.28 -16.12 1.67
N LEU A 222 2.19 -16.10 2.45
CA LEU A 222 0.93 -15.54 2.00
C LEU A 222 0.96 -14.04 2.17
N ARG A 223 0.78 -13.29 1.08
CA ARG A 223 0.66 -11.83 1.06
C ARG A 223 -0.76 -11.46 0.68
N PHE A 224 -1.35 -10.50 1.39
CA PHE A 224 -2.73 -10.10 1.16
C PHE A 224 -2.98 -8.68 1.66
N ARG A 225 -4.07 -8.07 1.19
CA ARG A 225 -4.57 -6.80 1.72
C ARG A 225 -5.92 -7.01 2.38
N THR A 226 -6.20 -6.20 3.40
CA THR A 226 -7.52 -6.19 4.02
C THR A 226 -8.52 -5.41 3.17
N SER A 227 -9.80 -5.73 3.29
CA SER A 227 -10.89 -5.04 2.60
C SER A 227 -11.37 -3.78 3.33
N ALA A 228 -11.04 -3.66 4.62
CA ALA A 228 -11.35 -2.53 5.50
C ALA A 228 -10.24 -2.34 6.53
N SER A 229 -10.32 -1.26 7.30
CA SER A 229 -9.42 -1.03 8.44
C SER A 229 -9.91 -1.81 9.66
N PHE A 230 -8.99 -2.48 10.33
CA PHE A 230 -9.25 -3.26 11.54
C PHE A 230 -8.29 -2.84 12.64
N GLU A 231 -8.82 -2.67 13.84
CA GLU A 231 -8.05 -2.46 15.06
C GLU A 231 -8.21 -3.64 16.01
N ASN A 232 -7.11 -4.04 16.68
CA ASN A 232 -7.10 -5.14 17.63
C ASN A 232 -7.73 -6.43 17.08
N ALA A 233 -7.34 -6.83 15.87
CA ALA A 233 -7.88 -7.97 15.17
C ALA A 233 -6.92 -9.18 15.19
N SER A 234 -7.39 -10.30 14.66
CA SER A 234 -6.58 -11.50 14.42
C SER A 234 -6.63 -11.87 12.94
N ILE A 235 -5.47 -12.09 12.34
CA ILE A 235 -5.33 -12.80 11.07
C ILE A 235 -5.48 -14.28 11.37
N VAL A 236 -6.44 -14.94 10.74
CA VAL A 236 -6.74 -16.37 10.91
C VAL A 236 -6.52 -17.07 9.58
N ILE A 237 -5.69 -18.11 9.60
CA ILE A 237 -5.41 -18.96 8.44
C ILE A 237 -5.89 -20.36 8.79
N GLU A 238 -6.76 -20.88 7.93
CA GLU A 238 -7.39 -22.18 8.08
C GLU A 238 -7.18 -23.00 6.81
N LYS A 239 -7.17 -24.30 6.95
CA LYS A 239 -7.21 -25.23 5.80
C LYS A 239 -8.45 -26.11 5.91
N ARG A 240 -9.04 -26.41 4.76
CA ARG A 240 -10.11 -27.40 4.61
C ARG A 240 -9.52 -28.69 4.09
N LEU A 241 -9.80 -29.79 4.75
CA LEU A 241 -9.39 -31.14 4.37
C LEU A 241 -10.39 -31.79 3.39
N ALA A 242 -9.99 -32.93 2.82
CA ALA A 242 -10.84 -33.67 1.87
C ALA A 242 -12.16 -34.18 2.49
N ASN A 243 -12.19 -34.43 3.79
CA ASN A 243 -13.39 -34.83 4.56
C ASN A 243 -14.31 -33.64 4.88
N GLY A 244 -13.93 -32.41 4.47
CA GLY A 244 -14.68 -31.17 4.77
C GLY A 244 -14.33 -30.52 6.11
N GLU A 245 -13.50 -31.15 6.93
CA GLU A 245 -13.04 -30.60 8.21
C GLU A 245 -12.18 -29.37 8.01
N ILE A 246 -12.34 -28.37 8.92
CA ILE A 246 -11.57 -27.13 8.91
C ILE A 246 -10.59 -27.16 10.06
N GLU A 247 -9.30 -27.08 9.76
CA GLU A 247 -8.23 -27.01 10.74
C GLU A 247 -7.62 -25.61 10.78
N LEU A 248 -7.40 -25.09 11.99
CA LEU A 248 -6.66 -23.86 12.22
C LEU A 248 -5.18 -24.09 11.96
N VAL A 249 -4.63 -23.35 10.97
CA VAL A 249 -3.20 -23.36 10.65
C VAL A 249 -2.44 -22.34 11.46
N LYS A 250 -2.97 -21.11 11.54
CA LYS A 250 -2.31 -20.03 12.28
C LYS A 250 -3.30 -18.94 12.68
N ARG A 251 -3.08 -18.41 13.89
CA ARG A 251 -3.74 -17.18 14.37
C ARG A 251 -2.65 -16.18 14.77
N ARG A 252 -2.68 -14.96 14.23
CA ARG A 252 -1.76 -13.88 14.56
C ARG A 252 -2.52 -12.62 14.91
N ARG A 253 -2.31 -12.10 16.10
CA ARG A 253 -2.86 -10.81 16.53
C ARG A 253 -2.18 -9.67 15.78
N VAL A 254 -2.97 -8.66 15.39
CA VAL A 254 -2.52 -7.41 14.78
C VAL A 254 -3.19 -6.25 15.50
N LEU A 255 -2.42 -5.22 15.84
CA LEU A 255 -2.96 -4.03 16.47
C LEU A 255 -3.75 -3.20 15.47
N VAL A 256 -3.22 -3.07 14.26
CA VAL A 256 -3.84 -2.33 13.15
C VAL A 256 -3.58 -3.10 11.87
N ALA A 257 -4.59 -3.25 11.04
CA ALA A 257 -4.47 -3.73 9.66
C ALA A 257 -5.36 -2.86 8.77
N VAL A 258 -4.75 -2.22 7.78
CA VAL A 258 -5.43 -1.26 6.88
C VAL A 258 -5.27 -1.69 5.43
N PRO A 259 -6.20 -1.33 4.53
CA PRO A 259 -6.13 -1.71 3.11
C PRO A 259 -4.87 -1.21 2.40
N ALA A 260 -4.32 -0.08 2.88
CA ALA A 260 -3.11 0.53 2.32
C ALA A 260 -1.84 -0.27 2.63
N GLU A 261 -1.85 -1.14 3.66
CA GLU A 261 -0.67 -1.88 4.11
C GLU A 261 -0.80 -3.38 3.80
N MET A 262 0.19 -3.91 3.09
CA MET A 262 0.24 -5.33 2.76
C MET A 262 0.55 -6.17 3.99
N GLN A 263 -0.30 -7.13 4.28
CA GLN A 263 -0.07 -8.13 5.30
C GLN A 263 0.71 -9.31 4.72
N SER A 264 1.64 -9.85 5.51
CA SER A 264 2.49 -10.97 5.11
C SER A 264 2.57 -12.01 6.23
N VAL A 265 2.33 -13.27 5.91
CA VAL A 265 2.42 -14.38 6.87
C VAL A 265 3.23 -15.53 6.25
N ALA A 266 4.42 -15.75 6.79
CA ALA A 266 5.24 -16.89 6.41
C ALA A 266 4.81 -18.13 7.20
N LEU A 267 4.73 -19.26 6.50
CA LEU A 267 4.31 -20.57 7.01
C LEU A 267 5.25 -21.67 6.50
N ALA A 268 5.48 -22.67 7.33
CA ALA A 268 6.12 -23.90 6.91
C ALA A 268 5.18 -24.69 5.99
N GLY A 269 5.71 -25.40 5.03
CA GLY A 269 4.90 -26.08 4.02
C GLY A 269 4.09 -27.26 4.57
N ASP A 270 4.59 -27.95 5.60
CA ASP A 270 3.89 -29.01 6.31
C ASP A 270 2.56 -28.53 6.96
N ALA A 271 2.44 -27.24 7.26
CA ALA A 271 1.21 -26.64 7.75
C ALA A 271 0.01 -26.85 6.81
N PHE A 272 0.28 -27.06 5.51
CA PHE A 272 -0.75 -27.25 4.48
C PHE A 272 -0.92 -28.69 4.03
N ALA A 273 -0.29 -29.65 4.73
CA ALA A 273 -0.46 -31.06 4.42
C ALA A 273 -1.96 -31.46 4.44
N GLY A 274 -2.41 -32.13 3.36
CA GLY A 274 -3.79 -32.55 3.19
C GLY A 274 -4.79 -31.47 2.83
N ALA A 275 -4.36 -30.20 2.72
CA ALA A 275 -5.24 -29.10 2.36
C ALA A 275 -5.87 -29.29 0.98
N LYS A 276 -7.17 -29.07 0.89
CA LYS A 276 -7.93 -28.94 -0.36
C LYS A 276 -8.25 -27.47 -0.67
N GLU A 277 -8.23 -26.65 0.36
CA GLU A 277 -8.44 -25.20 0.27
C GLU A 277 -7.76 -24.55 1.47
N ILE A 278 -7.24 -23.35 1.28
CA ILE A 278 -6.64 -22.52 2.32
C ILE A 278 -7.42 -21.22 2.39
N MET A 279 -7.91 -20.84 3.56
CA MET A 279 -8.66 -19.61 3.78
C MET A 279 -7.88 -18.67 4.69
N VAL A 280 -7.83 -17.38 4.31
CA VAL A 280 -7.34 -16.31 5.18
C VAL A 280 -8.48 -15.34 5.46
N ARG A 281 -8.70 -15.04 6.72
CA ARG A 281 -9.73 -14.08 7.15
C ARG A 281 -9.26 -13.23 8.33
N ILE A 282 -9.93 -12.10 8.53
CA ILE A 282 -9.69 -11.20 9.65
C ILE A 282 -10.85 -11.37 10.64
N GLU A 283 -10.51 -11.66 11.89
CA GLU A 283 -11.44 -11.63 13.01
C GLU A 283 -11.20 -10.36 13.83
N PRO A 284 -12.15 -9.42 13.88
CA PRO A 284 -12.11 -8.34 14.86
C PRO A 284 -12.08 -8.93 16.27
N LYS A 285 -11.38 -8.31 17.21
CA LYS A 285 -11.57 -8.65 18.62
C LYS A 285 -12.99 -8.25 18.99
N GLU A 286 -13.80 -9.19 19.43
CA GLU A 286 -15.10 -8.89 20.05
C GLU A 286 -14.85 -7.91 21.20
N ALA A 287 -15.62 -6.82 21.25
CA ALA A 287 -15.64 -5.97 22.42
C ALA A 287 -16.02 -6.90 23.59
N GLU A 288 -15.13 -7.10 24.56
CA GLU A 288 -15.49 -7.71 25.82
C GLU A 288 -16.71 -6.92 26.32
N GLU A 289 -17.89 -7.56 26.30
CA GLU A 289 -19.06 -7.04 26.96
C GLU A 289 -18.63 -6.71 28.39
N ALA A 290 -18.74 -5.44 28.74
CA ALA A 290 -18.50 -4.94 30.07
C ALA A 290 -19.64 -5.52 31.00
N ASN A 291 -19.62 -6.82 31.28
CA ASN A 291 -20.31 -7.42 32.40
C ASN A 291 -19.45 -7.19 33.65
N GLY A 292 -19.34 -5.93 34.03
CA GLY A 292 -18.95 -5.50 35.33
C GLY A 292 -20.21 -5.28 36.14
N GLU A 293 -20.62 -6.29 36.92
CA GLU A 293 -21.58 -6.10 37.99
C GLU A 293 -21.24 -4.85 38.79
N ALA A 294 -22.11 -3.87 38.73
CA ALA A 294 -22.09 -2.71 39.60
C ALA A 294 -22.25 -3.18 41.06
N LYS A 295 -21.16 -3.37 41.76
CA LYS A 295 -21.17 -3.39 43.20
C LYS A 295 -21.50 -1.97 43.68
N SER A 296 -22.73 -1.78 44.13
CA SER A 296 -23.18 -0.63 44.90
C SER A 296 -22.39 -0.57 46.21
N GLY A 297 -21.39 0.30 46.22
CA GLY A 297 -20.70 0.72 47.43
C GLY A 297 -20.87 2.23 47.54
N GLY A 298 -21.83 2.66 48.36
CA GLY A 298 -21.96 4.05 48.74
C GLY A 298 -20.72 4.51 49.51
N PHE A 299 -20.22 5.69 49.17
CA PHE A 299 -19.36 6.50 50.02
C PHE A 299 -19.78 7.95 49.90
N ASP A 300 -20.39 8.47 50.96
CA ASP A 300 -20.56 9.88 51.28
C ASP A 300 -19.17 10.55 51.49
N GLY A 301 -19.03 11.77 51.15
CA GLY A 301 -17.91 12.58 51.65
C GLY A 301 -17.42 13.68 50.73
N ALA A 302 -17.91 14.82 50.98
CA ALA A 302 -17.63 16.17 50.56
C ALA A 302 -16.15 16.57 50.29
N GLU A 303 -16.05 17.65 49.45
CA GLU A 303 -15.05 18.71 49.47
C GLU A 303 -13.56 18.38 49.25
N ASN A 304 -13.06 18.73 48.08
CA ASN A 304 -11.99 19.74 47.98
C ASN A 304 -11.53 19.94 46.53
N ALA A 305 -11.81 21.09 46.00
CA ALA A 305 -11.17 21.65 44.81
C ALA A 305 -9.85 22.31 45.21
N PRO A 306 -8.78 22.19 44.47
CA PRO A 306 -7.69 23.17 44.51
C PRO A 306 -7.71 24.07 43.28
N LYS A 307 -7.52 25.32 43.62
CA LYS A 307 -7.45 26.54 42.81
C LYS A 307 -6.30 26.52 41.81
N VAL A 308 -6.56 27.09 40.65
CA VAL A 308 -5.59 27.62 39.70
C VAL A 308 -4.77 28.73 40.33
N GLY A 309 -3.47 28.72 40.05
CA GLY A 309 -2.63 29.87 40.32
C GLY A 309 -1.15 29.61 40.10
N GLY A 310 -0.54 30.38 39.19
CA GLY A 310 0.88 30.67 39.30
C GLY A 310 1.68 30.58 38.01
N ALA A 311 1.75 31.66 37.28
CA ALA A 311 2.77 31.95 36.27
C ALA A 311 4.17 31.95 36.88
N ALA A 312 5.15 31.39 36.16
CA ALA A 312 6.56 31.69 36.43
C ALA A 312 7.36 31.81 35.12
N LYS A 313 8.04 32.89 35.08
CA LYS A 313 8.85 33.59 34.11
C LYS A 313 10.03 32.78 33.57
N ALA A 314 10.41 33.20 32.37
CA ALA A 314 11.64 32.95 31.66
C ALA A 314 12.93 33.18 32.47
N ASN A 315 13.97 32.42 32.14
CA ASN A 315 15.31 32.95 31.96
C ASN A 315 16.24 31.82 31.44
N GLY A 316 17.03 32.17 30.43
CA GLY A 316 18.40 31.79 30.31
C GLY A 316 18.85 31.46 28.89
N ALA A 317 19.41 32.45 28.22
CA ALA A 317 20.11 32.35 26.95
C ALA A 317 21.36 31.46 27.03
N ALA A 318 21.71 30.77 25.96
CA ALA A 318 23.06 30.50 25.56
C ALA A 318 23.15 30.46 24.02
N GLU A 319 23.84 31.48 23.50
CA GLU A 319 24.33 31.59 22.14
C GLU A 319 25.39 30.51 21.85
N SER A 320 25.38 29.95 20.65
CA SER A 320 26.62 29.60 19.96
C SER A 320 26.43 29.66 18.45
N ASP A 321 27.18 30.57 17.87
CA ASP A 321 27.41 30.87 16.46
C ASP A 321 27.77 29.66 15.61
N GLY A 322 27.43 29.71 14.33
CA GLY A 322 27.90 28.79 13.29
C GLY A 322 27.19 28.94 11.95
N ALA A 323 26.95 30.18 11.51
CA ALA A 323 26.45 30.44 10.15
C ALA A 323 27.59 30.39 9.13
N THR A 324 27.69 29.33 8.34
CA THR A 324 28.50 29.30 7.13
C THR A 324 27.68 29.85 5.95
N LYS A 325 27.99 31.07 5.56
CA LYS A 325 27.49 31.70 4.34
C LYS A 325 28.08 31.04 3.11
N ILE A 326 27.26 30.51 2.23
CA ILE A 326 27.67 30.15 0.87
C ILE A 326 27.27 31.34 -0.03
N ALA A 327 28.30 31.92 -0.66
CA ALA A 327 28.16 33.04 -1.58
C ALA A 327 27.61 32.60 -2.97
N PRO A 328 26.97 33.48 -3.74
CA PRO A 328 26.45 33.16 -5.07
C PRO A 328 27.57 33.10 -6.10
N VAL A 329 27.58 32.06 -6.93
CA VAL A 329 28.45 31.94 -8.11
C VAL A 329 27.85 32.78 -9.24
N SER A 330 28.62 33.76 -9.67
CA SER A 330 28.35 34.60 -10.82
C SER A 330 28.47 33.81 -12.12
N ALA A 331 27.54 34.02 -13.03
CA ALA A 331 27.61 33.61 -14.42
C ALA A 331 28.68 34.43 -15.15
N GLN A 332 29.65 33.76 -15.75
CA GLN A 332 30.42 34.30 -16.88
C GLN A 332 30.27 33.36 -18.04
N GLY A 333 29.82 33.94 -19.15
CA GLY A 333 29.69 33.27 -20.42
C GLY A 333 31.06 33.07 -21.10
N GLU A 334 31.16 32.01 -21.88
CA GLU A 334 32.11 31.91 -22.98
C GLU A 334 31.38 31.39 -24.21
N GLU A 335 31.27 32.27 -25.19
CA GLU A 335 31.08 31.94 -26.59
C GLU A 335 32.34 31.26 -27.10
N ALA A 336 32.24 30.15 -27.77
CA ALA A 336 33.24 29.65 -28.70
C ALA A 336 32.54 28.94 -29.86
N SER A 337 32.79 29.52 -31.01
CA SER A 337 32.41 29.16 -32.35
C SER A 337 33.25 28.02 -32.94
N HIS A 338 32.67 27.34 -33.95
CA HIS A 338 33.28 26.60 -35.07
C HIS A 338 34.02 25.29 -34.76
N GLU A 339 33.61 24.21 -35.36
CA GLU A 339 33.54 23.66 -36.73
C GLU A 339 32.63 22.43 -36.80
#